data_a6398916f667496a8ce1d97385a3de9d
#
_entry.id   a6398916f667496a8ce1d97385a3de9d
#
_cell.length_a   1.000
_cell.length_b   1.000
_cell.length_c   1.000
_cell.angle_alpha   90.00
_cell.angle_beta   90.00
_cell.angle_gamma   90.00
#
_symmetry.space_group_name_H-M   'P 1'
#
loop_
_entity.id
_entity.type
_entity.pdbx_description
1 polymer ?
#
loop_
_entity_poly.entity_id
_entity_poly.type
_entity_poly.pdbx_seq_one_letter_code
_entity_poly.pdbx_strand_id
1 'polypeptide(L)'
;FRDIYLPSLYSESMGELVVAIDTSGSVFDTLVNQFLVEVKALHEDVQPSKTTILAIDTQINGKPYTVSKDEQFIPEDVGVEGGGGTDFLPAFNYTEDNPTQCLIYLTDGYANTDLEEPNHDVLWLIYDNNNFTPPFGTVIYVD
;
A
#
# COMPACT_ATOMS: atom_id res chain seq x y z
N PHE A 1 -7.90 -12.18 -1.85
CA PHE A 1 -7.81 -11.26 -0.69
C PHE A 1 -8.83 -10.12 -0.79
N ARG A 2 -10.07 -10.50 -1.11
CA ARG A 2 -11.13 -9.51 -1.32
C ARG A 2 -11.58 -8.80 -0.06
N ASP A 3 -11.38 -9.45 1.08
CA ASP A 3 -11.92 -8.94 2.34
C ASP A 3 -10.84 -8.22 3.14
N ILE A 4 -10.28 -7.18 2.53
CA ILE A 4 -9.38 -6.30 3.27
C ILE A 4 -10.23 -5.57 4.30
N TYR A 5 -10.06 -5.95 5.57
CA TYR A 5 -10.79 -5.33 6.67
C TYR A 5 -9.85 -4.95 7.80
N LEU A 6 -9.84 -3.67 8.11
CA LEU A 6 -9.16 -3.12 9.27
C LEU A 6 -10.12 -2.08 9.84
N PRO A 7 -10.55 -2.21 11.11
CA PRO A 7 -11.58 -1.32 11.66
C PRO A 7 -11.32 0.17 11.45
N SER A 8 -10.06 0.59 11.47
CA SER A 8 -9.70 2.00 11.25
C SER A 8 -10.03 2.49 9.85
N LEU A 9 -10.13 1.60 8.84
CA LEU A 9 -10.49 1.98 7.48
C LEU A 9 -11.97 2.34 7.33
N TYR A 10 -12.80 1.88 8.26
CA TYR A 10 -14.25 2.06 8.19
C TYR A 10 -14.77 3.02 9.25
N SER A 11 -13.91 3.89 9.78
CA SER A 11 -14.35 4.95 10.70
C SER A 11 -15.10 6.03 9.93
N GLU A 12 -15.95 6.77 10.63
CA GLU A 12 -16.82 7.79 10.00
C GLU A 12 -16.05 8.88 9.26
N SER A 13 -14.86 9.19 9.71
CA SER A 13 -14.05 10.25 9.09
C SER A 13 -12.70 9.68 8.69
N MET A 14 -12.72 8.80 7.68
CA MET A 14 -11.49 8.26 7.12
C MET A 14 -10.64 9.39 6.55
N GLY A 15 -9.43 9.53 7.08
CA GLY A 15 -8.47 10.48 6.57
C GLY A 15 -7.79 9.98 5.31
N GLU A 16 -6.51 10.31 5.15
CA GLU A 16 -5.77 9.90 3.97
C GLU A 16 -5.36 8.44 4.04
N LEU A 17 -5.41 7.77 2.91
CA LEU A 17 -4.96 6.39 2.73
C LEU A 17 -3.78 6.39 1.77
N VAL A 18 -2.67 5.77 2.18
CA VAL A 18 -1.51 5.57 1.32
C VAL A 18 -1.35 4.08 1.06
N VAL A 19 -1.14 3.74 -0.19
CA VAL A 19 -0.95 2.36 -0.64
C VAL A 19 0.40 2.27 -1.32
N ALA A 20 1.30 1.43 -0.78
CA ALA A 20 2.61 1.20 -1.38
C ALA A 20 2.59 -0.16 -2.07
N ILE A 21 3.07 -0.19 -3.30
CA ILE A 21 3.19 -1.40 -4.10
C ILE A 21 4.66 -1.67 -4.33
N ASP A 22 5.13 -2.81 -3.84
CA ASP A 22 6.49 -3.29 -4.09
C ASP A 22 6.59 -3.66 -5.56
N THR A 23 7.43 -2.94 -6.29
CA THR A 23 7.64 -3.14 -7.72
C THR A 23 8.98 -3.83 -8.00
N SER A 24 9.53 -4.51 -7.01
CA SER A 24 10.72 -5.34 -7.24
C SER A 24 10.42 -6.44 -8.26
N GLY A 25 11.47 -7.06 -8.80
CA GLY A 25 11.33 -7.98 -9.94
C GLY A 25 10.48 -9.21 -9.71
N SER A 26 10.04 -9.48 -8.47
CA SER A 26 9.20 -10.62 -8.15
C SER A 26 7.69 -10.32 -8.22
N VAL A 27 7.31 -9.09 -8.52
CA VAL A 27 5.89 -8.71 -8.56
C VAL A 27 5.27 -9.12 -9.89
N PHE A 28 4.13 -9.81 -9.82
CA PHE A 28 3.40 -10.26 -11.00
C PHE A 28 2.32 -9.25 -11.38
N ASP A 29 2.26 -8.90 -12.66
CA ASP A 29 1.28 -7.93 -13.18
C ASP A 29 -0.16 -8.31 -12.82
N THR A 30 -0.49 -9.60 -12.87
CA THR A 30 -1.82 -10.09 -12.53
C THR A 30 -2.19 -9.77 -11.08
N LEU A 31 -1.25 -10.00 -10.15
CA LEU A 31 -1.47 -9.72 -8.74
C LEU A 31 -1.65 -8.21 -8.51
N VAL A 32 -0.81 -7.40 -9.15
CA VAL A 32 -0.89 -5.95 -9.03
C VAL A 32 -2.23 -5.45 -9.56
N ASN A 33 -2.68 -5.95 -10.71
CA ASN A 33 -3.96 -5.56 -11.28
C ASN A 33 -5.13 -5.93 -10.37
N GLN A 34 -5.11 -7.14 -9.80
CA GLN A 34 -6.14 -7.56 -8.84
C GLN A 34 -6.13 -6.65 -7.61
N PHE A 35 -4.94 -6.32 -7.12
CA PHE A 35 -4.79 -5.46 -5.97
C PHE A 35 -5.35 -4.06 -6.25
N LEU A 36 -5.05 -3.49 -7.40
CA LEU A 36 -5.54 -2.15 -7.77
C LEU A 36 -7.07 -2.13 -7.90
N VAL A 37 -7.68 -3.21 -8.37
CA VAL A 37 -9.14 -3.33 -8.39
C VAL A 37 -9.71 -3.32 -6.98
N GLU A 38 -9.06 -4.03 -6.05
CA GLU A 38 -9.48 -4.03 -4.65
C GLU A 38 -9.31 -2.65 -4.01
N VAL A 39 -8.23 -1.93 -4.35
CA VAL A 39 -8.01 -0.56 -3.86
C VAL A 39 -9.10 0.37 -4.39
N LYS A 40 -9.48 0.22 -5.65
CA LYS A 40 -10.59 0.99 -6.22
C LYS A 40 -11.87 0.76 -5.43
N ALA A 41 -12.20 -0.51 -5.15
CA ALA A 41 -13.40 -0.85 -4.39
C ALA A 41 -13.33 -0.25 -2.98
N LEU A 42 -12.15 -0.29 -2.36
CA LEU A 42 -11.95 0.29 -1.04
C LEU A 42 -12.13 1.81 -1.06
N HIS A 43 -11.58 2.48 -2.07
CA HIS A 43 -11.74 3.92 -2.23
C HIS A 43 -13.21 4.32 -2.37
N GLU A 44 -13.99 3.56 -3.16
CA GLU A 44 -15.40 3.81 -3.36
C GLU A 44 -16.23 3.53 -2.10
N ASP A 45 -15.89 2.50 -1.36
CA ASP A 45 -16.65 2.05 -0.19
C ASP A 45 -16.32 2.87 1.05
N VAL A 46 -15.04 3.10 1.33
CA VAL A 46 -14.58 3.79 2.53
C VAL A 46 -14.56 5.30 2.36
N GLN A 47 -14.37 5.77 1.15
CA GLN A 47 -14.30 7.20 0.80
C GLN A 47 -13.28 7.97 1.64
N PRO A 48 -11.99 7.58 1.59
CA PRO A 48 -10.96 8.36 2.28
C PRO A 48 -10.86 9.76 1.68
N SER A 49 -10.40 10.70 2.47
CA SER A 49 -10.24 12.08 1.98
C SER A 49 -9.30 12.14 0.79
N LYS A 50 -8.31 11.27 0.75
CA LYS A 50 -7.37 11.14 -0.35
C LYS A 50 -6.79 9.73 -0.36
N THR A 51 -6.64 9.14 -1.55
CA THR A 51 -5.96 7.86 -1.74
C THR A 51 -4.71 8.10 -2.59
N THR A 52 -3.55 7.68 -2.12
CA THR A 52 -2.27 7.84 -2.82
C THR A 52 -1.63 6.49 -3.04
N ILE A 53 -1.20 6.21 -4.27
CA ILE A 53 -0.49 4.97 -4.62
C ILE A 53 0.96 5.30 -4.88
N LEU A 54 1.85 4.56 -4.24
CA LEU A 54 3.30 4.67 -4.44
C LEU A 54 3.82 3.37 -5.05
N ALA A 55 4.56 3.48 -6.15
CA ALA A 55 5.27 2.34 -6.73
C ALA A 55 6.71 2.41 -6.20
N ILE A 56 7.15 1.38 -5.49
CA ILE A 56 8.42 1.43 -4.76
C ILE A 56 9.25 0.16 -5.01
N ASP A 57 10.50 0.32 -5.39
CA ASP A 57 11.52 -0.73 -5.30
C ASP A 57 12.52 -0.32 -4.22
N THR A 58 13.67 0.27 -4.54
CA THR A 58 14.56 0.86 -3.55
C THR A 58 14.28 2.35 -3.37
N GLN A 59 13.35 2.89 -4.14
CA GLN A 59 12.93 4.29 -4.10
C GLN A 59 11.51 4.38 -4.61
N ILE A 60 10.88 5.52 -4.39
CA ILE A 60 9.57 5.79 -5.01
C ILE A 60 9.80 6.07 -6.49
N ASN A 61 9.18 5.29 -7.34
CA ASN A 61 9.32 5.40 -8.78
C ASN A 61 8.18 6.21 -9.37
N GLY A 62 8.54 7.15 -10.25
CA GLY A 62 7.55 7.99 -10.91
C GLY A 62 6.87 8.94 -9.94
N LYS A 63 5.73 9.44 -10.35
CA LYS A 63 4.94 10.38 -9.55
C LYS A 63 3.86 9.61 -8.79
N PRO A 64 3.66 9.89 -7.49
CA PRO A 64 2.56 9.27 -6.76
C PRO A 64 1.23 9.52 -7.46
N TYR A 65 0.42 8.46 -7.57
CA TYR A 65 -0.94 8.58 -8.11
C TYR A 65 -1.88 8.94 -6.97
N THR A 66 -2.55 10.08 -7.07
CA THR A 66 -3.38 10.59 -5.98
C THR A 66 -4.77 10.94 -6.49
N VAL A 67 -5.80 10.49 -5.77
CA VAL A 67 -7.18 10.86 -6.03
C VAL A 67 -7.84 11.31 -4.73
N SER A 68 -8.67 12.34 -4.82
CA SER A 68 -9.42 12.80 -3.67
C SER A 68 -10.70 11.98 -3.51
N LYS A 69 -11.43 12.23 -2.41
CA LYS A 69 -12.66 11.50 -2.06
C LYS A 69 -13.68 11.45 -3.19
N ASP A 70 -13.84 12.56 -3.89
CA ASP A 70 -14.87 12.70 -4.92
C ASP A 70 -14.38 12.36 -6.32
N GLU A 71 -13.10 12.07 -6.48
CA GLU A 71 -12.52 11.68 -7.75
C GLU A 71 -12.62 10.17 -7.96
N GLN A 72 -12.75 9.77 -9.21
CA GLN A 72 -12.80 8.37 -9.57
C GLN A 72 -11.39 7.77 -9.53
N PHE A 73 -11.23 6.64 -8.83
CA PHE A 73 -9.98 5.89 -8.86
C PHE A 73 -9.96 5.06 -10.15
N ILE A 74 -8.95 5.26 -10.97
CA ILE A 74 -8.81 4.58 -12.25
C ILE A 74 -7.56 3.69 -12.20
N PRO A 75 -7.70 2.36 -11.99
CA PRO A 75 -6.54 1.46 -11.89
C PRO A 75 -5.59 1.56 -13.07
N GLU A 76 -6.11 1.76 -14.28
CA GLU A 76 -5.30 1.83 -15.50
C GLU A 76 -4.39 3.05 -15.54
N ASP A 77 -4.68 4.08 -14.74
CA ASP A 77 -3.87 5.30 -14.68
C ASP A 77 -2.72 5.19 -13.69
N VAL A 78 -2.69 4.12 -12.89
CA VAL A 78 -1.62 3.92 -11.91
C VAL A 78 -0.39 3.38 -12.63
N GLY A 79 0.70 4.16 -12.61
CA GLY A 79 1.98 3.70 -13.17
C GLY A 79 2.67 2.80 -12.16
N VAL A 80 2.99 1.57 -12.57
CA VAL A 80 3.71 0.62 -11.73
C VAL A 80 5.07 0.39 -12.37
N GLU A 81 6.04 1.21 -11.99
CA GLU A 81 7.40 1.14 -12.51
C GLU A 81 8.35 0.64 -11.43
N GLY A 82 9.40 -0.05 -11.85
CA GLY A 82 10.40 -0.56 -10.94
C GLY A 82 11.13 -1.73 -11.55
N GLY A 83 11.54 -2.70 -10.71
CA GLY A 83 12.29 -3.89 -11.12
C GLY A 83 13.60 -4.04 -10.39
N GLY A 84 13.95 -3.11 -9.51
CA GLY A 84 15.14 -3.19 -8.68
C GLY A 84 14.93 -4.05 -7.45
N GLY A 85 15.72 -3.82 -6.41
CA GLY A 85 15.57 -4.49 -5.12
C GLY A 85 14.37 -3.98 -4.34
N THR A 86 14.34 -4.25 -3.04
CA THR A 86 13.24 -3.83 -2.18
C THR A 86 13.77 -3.10 -0.95
N ASP A 87 13.21 -1.92 -0.67
CA ASP A 87 13.48 -1.16 0.53
C ASP A 87 12.15 -0.55 1.01
N PHE A 88 11.75 -0.86 2.24
CA PHE A 88 10.50 -0.34 2.80
C PHE A 88 10.62 1.11 3.27
N LEU A 89 11.82 1.58 3.56
CA LEU A 89 12.02 2.88 4.19
C LEU A 89 11.44 4.06 3.40
N PRO A 90 11.55 4.10 2.05
CA PRO A 90 10.97 5.23 1.31
C PRO A 90 9.48 5.44 1.55
N ALA A 91 8.70 4.35 1.71
CA ALA A 91 7.27 4.47 1.99
C ALA A 91 7.03 5.11 3.35
N PHE A 92 7.78 4.69 4.36
CA PHE A 92 7.61 5.23 5.72
C PHE A 92 8.12 6.66 5.83
N ASN A 93 9.16 7.01 5.10
CA ASN A 93 9.61 8.40 5.01
C ASN A 93 8.55 9.27 4.33
N TYR A 94 7.90 8.74 3.30
CA TYR A 94 6.83 9.46 2.63
C TYR A 94 5.65 9.75 3.58
N THR A 95 5.23 8.76 4.36
CA THR A 95 4.10 8.94 5.29
C THR A 95 4.48 9.78 6.49
N GLU A 96 5.75 9.90 6.83
CA GLU A 96 6.21 10.83 7.85
C GLU A 96 6.05 12.28 7.38
N ASP A 97 6.38 12.53 6.10
CA ASP A 97 6.26 13.86 5.48
C ASP A 97 4.82 14.17 5.03
N ASN A 98 4.02 13.15 4.81
CA ASN A 98 2.64 13.26 4.34
C ASN A 98 1.75 12.45 5.27
N PRO A 99 1.28 13.05 6.37
CA PRO A 99 0.51 12.34 7.38
C PRO A 99 -0.67 11.59 6.79
N THR A 100 -0.85 10.34 7.20
CA THR A 100 -1.89 9.46 6.71
C THR A 100 -2.54 8.71 7.87
N GLN A 101 -3.73 8.20 7.67
CA GLN A 101 -4.41 7.40 8.67
C GLN A 101 -3.97 5.94 8.60
N CYS A 102 -3.73 5.43 7.40
CA CYS A 102 -3.32 4.05 7.21
C CYS A 102 -2.40 3.92 6.00
N LEU A 103 -1.38 3.08 6.13
CA LEU A 103 -0.52 2.66 5.02
C LEU A 103 -0.78 1.18 4.76
N ILE A 104 -1.15 0.85 3.53
CA ILE A 104 -1.28 -0.54 3.07
C ILE A 104 -0.07 -0.83 2.19
N TYR A 105 0.68 -1.89 2.50
CA TYR A 105 1.89 -2.24 1.76
C TYR A 105 1.73 -3.62 1.13
N LEU A 106 1.76 -3.70 -0.19
CA LEU A 106 1.75 -4.97 -0.94
C LEU A 106 3.20 -5.35 -1.27
N THR A 107 3.67 -6.47 -0.74
CA THR A 107 5.06 -6.91 -0.92
C THR A 107 5.19 -8.42 -0.63
N ASP A 108 6.29 -9.03 -1.09
CA ASP A 108 6.64 -10.37 -0.65
C ASP A 108 7.44 -10.37 0.66
N GLY A 109 7.76 -9.19 1.18
CA GLY A 109 8.36 -9.06 2.50
C GLY A 109 9.86 -9.31 2.58
N TYR A 110 10.54 -9.56 1.47
CA TYR A 110 11.98 -9.85 1.48
C TYR A 110 12.79 -8.56 1.47
N ALA A 111 12.81 -7.87 2.61
CA ALA A 111 13.58 -6.65 2.78
C ALA A 111 13.89 -6.44 4.26
N ASN A 112 14.72 -5.46 4.56
CA ASN A 112 15.07 -5.10 5.93
C ASN A 112 13.84 -4.56 6.65
N THR A 113 13.51 -5.15 7.80
CA THR A 113 12.37 -4.76 8.63
C THR A 113 12.78 -3.92 9.84
N ASP A 114 13.99 -3.40 9.87
CA ASP A 114 14.47 -2.51 10.95
C ASP A 114 13.90 -1.11 10.70
N LEU A 115 12.65 -0.92 11.10
CA LEU A 115 11.86 0.29 10.88
C LEU A 115 11.30 0.79 12.20
N GLU A 116 11.19 2.11 12.34
CA GLU A 116 10.50 2.70 13.48
C GLU A 116 8.99 2.59 13.28
N GLU A 117 8.27 2.22 14.33
CA GLU A 117 6.80 2.15 14.26
C GLU A 117 6.22 3.54 14.04
N PRO A 118 5.44 3.74 12.98
CA PRO A 118 4.82 5.04 12.71
C PRO A 118 3.60 5.29 13.61
N ASN A 119 3.09 6.51 13.59
CA ASN A 119 1.91 6.90 14.35
C ASN A 119 0.59 6.51 13.66
N HIS A 120 0.65 6.01 12.44
CA HIS A 120 -0.54 5.58 11.70
C HIS A 120 -0.62 4.05 11.67
N ASP A 121 -1.78 3.53 11.31
CA ASP A 121 -1.94 2.08 11.12
C ASP A 121 -1.16 1.61 9.90
N VAL A 122 -0.69 0.37 9.95
CA VAL A 122 0.00 -0.28 8.84
C VAL A 122 -0.64 -1.66 8.60
N LEU A 123 -0.99 -1.91 7.35
CA LEU A 123 -1.49 -3.20 6.92
C LEU A 123 -0.52 -3.77 5.88
N TRP A 124 0.11 -4.89 6.21
CA TRP A 124 1.00 -5.60 5.31
C TRP A 124 0.20 -6.67 4.55
N LEU A 125 0.15 -6.56 3.25
CA LEU A 125 -0.40 -7.61 2.39
C LEU A 125 0.77 -8.37 1.80
N ILE A 126 1.00 -9.58 2.30
CA ILE A 126 2.20 -10.36 1.98
C ILE A 126 1.82 -11.51 1.04
N TYR A 127 2.47 -11.57 -0.10
CA TYR A 127 2.31 -12.67 -1.04
C TYR A 127 3.57 -13.50 -1.13
N ASP A 128 3.40 -14.79 -1.40
CA ASP A 128 4.51 -15.73 -1.65
C ASP A 128 5.55 -15.77 -0.54
N ASN A 129 5.16 -15.51 0.72
CA ASN A 129 6.07 -15.58 1.87
C ASN A 129 5.28 -15.75 3.17
N ASN A 130 5.02 -16.98 3.56
CA ASN A 130 4.26 -17.28 4.79
C ASN A 130 5.08 -17.12 6.06
N ASN A 131 6.38 -16.82 5.93
CA ASN A 131 7.28 -16.69 7.06
C ASN A 131 7.57 -15.23 7.44
N PHE A 132 6.98 -14.28 6.73
CA PHE A 132 7.17 -12.88 7.04
C PHE A 132 6.59 -12.55 8.41
N THR A 133 7.39 -11.88 9.24
CA THR A 133 6.94 -11.36 10.54
C THR A 133 7.03 -9.84 10.48
N PRO A 134 5.90 -9.15 10.59
CA PRO A 134 5.92 -7.68 10.52
C PRO A 134 6.60 -7.10 11.75
N PRO A 135 7.36 -6.00 11.59
CA PRO A 135 7.95 -5.31 12.75
C PRO A 135 6.89 -4.61 13.58
N PHE A 136 5.75 -4.28 12.99
CA PHE A 136 4.58 -3.66 13.61
C PHE A 136 3.40 -3.82 12.66
N GLY A 137 2.23 -3.38 13.09
CA GLY A 137 1.03 -3.40 12.24
C GLY A 137 0.36 -4.76 12.15
N THR A 138 -0.51 -4.89 11.19
CA THR A 138 -1.29 -6.11 10.93
C THR A 138 -0.82 -6.74 9.62
N VAL A 139 -0.78 -8.07 9.56
CA VAL A 139 -0.38 -8.78 8.35
C VAL A 139 -1.53 -9.64 7.85
N ILE A 140 -1.73 -9.63 6.53
CA ILE A 140 -2.61 -10.56 5.83
C ILE A 140 -1.78 -11.25 4.76
N TYR A 141 -1.76 -12.59 4.78
CA TYR A 141 -1.07 -13.38 3.77
C TYR A 141 -2.04 -13.62 2.62
N VAL A 142 -1.66 -13.19 1.42
CA VAL A 142 -2.49 -13.35 0.23
C VAL A 142 -1.94 -14.49 -0.63
N ASP A 143 -2.84 -15.17 -1.32
CA ASP A 143 -2.46 -16.30 -2.17
C ASP A 143 -2.04 -15.88 -3.58
#